data_a954f14f063bd308b898ddb84a914e38
#
_entry.id   a954f14f063bd308b898ddb84a914e38
#
_cell.length_a   1.000
_cell.length_b   1.000
_cell.length_c   1.000
_cell.angle_alpha   90.00
_cell.angle_beta   90.00
_cell.angle_gamma   90.00
#
_symmetry.space_group_name_H-M   'P 1'
#
loop_
_entity.id
_entity.type
_entity.pdbx_description
1 polymer ?
#
loop_
_entity_poly.entity_id
_entity_poly.type
_entity_poly.pdbx_seq_one_letter_code
_entity_poly.pdbx_strand_id
1 'polypeptide(L)'
;MEDISRRSFLTGAVAVAGIAATAGLAGCAPQQTSEATAGSSAQAAPAGSGKTTIGQTPAWLGDAPQIEESDIVNTMETELLIVGAGNAGMAAAVLATDLGIDFVVAEKAGAVGATRNWYGAVNIPECAEAGKEVDTVKLNNVLRQAFGGKNDMRVVKVWLDESADTHAWVKQIMSDYGYEVSFDSDQGLGHGGVGIDMYVPPIQVNYNAREDCPEEYAKLKRNELFEDYINKQGHEVTYGFDLVKLTTDDAGAVTGAIFDTKEGYVHVKARNTLMTTGGYAANAEMLDSLNPMSSAKPASQTSRYTPPGCDAAA
;
A
#
# COMPACT_ATOMS: atom_id res chain seq x y z
N MET A 1 25.76 -4.53 21.18
CA MET A 1 24.65 -4.31 20.23
C MET A 1 25.19 -4.75 18.89
N GLU A 2 24.71 -5.89 18.42
CA GLU A 2 25.10 -6.40 17.10
C GLU A 2 24.36 -5.59 16.05
N ASP A 3 25.12 -5.07 15.07
CA ASP A 3 24.60 -4.40 13.89
C ASP A 3 23.62 -5.32 13.16
N ILE A 4 22.33 -5.07 13.28
CA ILE A 4 21.32 -5.70 12.42
C ILE A 4 21.51 -5.07 11.05
N SER A 5 22.28 -5.75 10.23
CA SER A 5 22.59 -5.35 8.86
C SER A 5 21.28 -5.17 8.07
N ARG A 6 21.16 -4.08 7.32
CA ARG A 6 20.10 -3.80 6.32
C ARG A 6 19.78 -5.00 5.41
N ARG A 7 20.72 -5.93 5.26
CA ARG A 7 20.54 -7.22 4.56
C ARG A 7 19.58 -8.19 5.26
N SER A 8 19.41 -8.12 6.58
CA SER A 8 18.53 -9.02 7.32
C SER A 8 17.05 -8.74 7.07
N PHE A 9 16.70 -7.50 6.76
CA PHE A 9 15.34 -7.11 6.40
C PHE A 9 14.88 -7.75 5.09
N LEU A 10 15.73 -7.77 4.08
CA LEU A 10 15.40 -8.39 2.78
C LEU A 10 15.43 -9.92 2.82
N THR A 11 16.30 -10.53 3.64
CA THR A 11 16.33 -12.00 3.78
C THR A 11 15.05 -12.52 4.46
N GLY A 12 14.44 -11.74 5.35
CA GLY A 12 13.15 -12.07 5.96
C GLY A 12 11.97 -12.02 4.96
N ALA A 13 11.97 -11.05 4.05
CA ALA A 13 10.92 -10.89 3.05
C ALA A 13 10.95 -12.00 1.97
N VAL A 14 12.14 -12.48 1.61
CA VAL A 14 12.32 -13.56 0.64
C VAL A 14 12.02 -14.96 1.22
N ALA A 15 12.16 -15.14 2.54
CA ALA A 15 11.89 -16.42 3.18
C ALA A 15 10.40 -16.79 3.31
N VAL A 16 9.49 -15.83 3.14
CA VAL A 16 8.04 -16.07 3.21
C VAL A 16 7.45 -16.58 1.88
N ALA A 17 8.15 -16.38 0.76
CA ALA A 17 7.70 -16.83 -0.56
C ALA A 17 8.05 -18.29 -0.90
N GLY A 18 8.78 -18.99 -0.03
CA GLY A 18 9.42 -20.30 -0.34
C GLY A 18 8.83 -21.54 0.31
N ILE A 19 7.75 -21.46 1.12
CA ILE A 19 7.19 -22.66 1.78
C ILE A 19 5.68 -22.76 1.50
N ALA A 20 5.34 -23.21 0.31
CA ALA A 20 4.03 -23.75 0.00
C ALA A 20 4.14 -24.84 -1.08
N ALA A 21 4.76 -25.96 -0.76
CA ALA A 21 4.56 -27.20 -1.48
C ALA A 21 4.78 -28.37 -0.53
N THR A 22 3.76 -29.20 -0.46
CA THR A 22 3.64 -30.54 0.13
C THR A 22 3.03 -30.63 1.53
N ALA A 23 1.71 -30.76 1.59
CA ALA A 23 1.02 -31.77 2.39
C ALA A 23 -0.40 -31.91 1.86
N GLY A 24 -0.68 -33.00 1.17
CA GLY A 24 -2.01 -33.38 0.75
C GLY A 24 -2.91 -33.70 1.93
N LEU A 25 -4.16 -33.24 1.85
CA LEU A 25 -5.28 -33.79 2.57
C LEU A 25 -6.43 -33.99 1.57
N ALA A 26 -6.69 -35.23 1.28
CA ALA A 26 -7.92 -35.65 0.60
C ALA A 26 -9.10 -35.42 1.53
N GLY A 27 -10.17 -34.83 1.03
CA GLY A 27 -11.42 -34.70 1.77
C GLY A 27 -12.49 -33.94 1.03
N CYS A 28 -13.41 -34.69 0.37
CA CYS A 28 -14.78 -34.35 -0.01
C CYS A 28 -15.00 -33.20 -1.02
N ALA A 29 -15.10 -33.58 -2.28
CA ALA A 29 -15.77 -32.81 -3.31
C ALA A 29 -17.28 -33.14 -3.31
N PRO A 30 -18.21 -32.17 -3.40
CA PRO A 30 -19.58 -32.44 -3.78
C PRO A 30 -19.72 -32.50 -5.30
N GLN A 31 -20.46 -33.44 -5.74
CA GLN A 31 -20.77 -33.84 -7.10
C GLN A 31 -21.60 -32.76 -7.81
N GLN A 32 -21.15 -32.33 -8.98
CA GLN A 32 -21.91 -31.46 -9.88
C GLN A 32 -22.94 -32.32 -10.65
N THR A 33 -24.18 -31.92 -10.59
CA THR A 33 -25.19 -32.30 -11.60
C THR A 33 -25.43 -31.13 -12.52
N SER A 34 -25.09 -31.33 -13.79
CA SER A 34 -25.35 -30.43 -14.90
C SER A 34 -26.82 -30.56 -15.34
N GLU A 35 -27.53 -29.44 -15.51
CA GLU A 35 -28.57 -29.31 -16.54
C GLU A 35 -28.57 -27.91 -17.12
N ALA A 36 -28.40 -27.87 -18.45
CA ALA A 36 -28.45 -26.69 -19.27
C ALA A 36 -29.90 -26.41 -19.68
N THR A 37 -30.31 -25.15 -19.65
CA THR A 37 -31.33 -24.67 -20.60
C THR A 37 -31.11 -23.21 -20.94
N ALA A 38 -31.06 -22.94 -22.23
CA ALA A 38 -30.90 -21.64 -22.86
C ALA A 38 -32.22 -20.85 -22.83
N GLY A 39 -32.06 -19.51 -22.83
CA GLY A 39 -33.13 -18.65 -23.34
C GLY A 39 -33.23 -17.26 -22.72
N SER A 40 -32.76 -16.24 -23.48
CA SER A 40 -33.50 -15.02 -23.77
C SER A 40 -33.39 -13.78 -22.87
N SER A 41 -32.94 -12.74 -23.52
CA SER A 41 -33.27 -11.30 -23.42
C SER A 41 -32.75 -10.49 -22.25
N ALA A 42 -31.85 -9.59 -22.62
CA ALA A 42 -31.38 -8.48 -21.83
C ALA A 42 -32.52 -7.50 -21.48
N GLN A 43 -32.66 -7.24 -20.21
CA GLN A 43 -33.40 -6.11 -19.70
C GLN A 43 -32.56 -5.46 -18.59
N ALA A 44 -32.21 -4.20 -18.76
CA ALA A 44 -31.46 -3.44 -17.79
C ALA A 44 -32.21 -3.44 -16.45
N ALA A 45 -31.57 -3.99 -15.41
CA ALA A 45 -32.10 -3.95 -14.05
C ALA A 45 -31.62 -2.67 -13.34
N PRO A 46 -32.46 -2.09 -12.44
CA PRO A 46 -32.09 -0.90 -11.68
C PRO A 46 -30.97 -1.22 -10.67
N ALA A 47 -30.12 -0.24 -10.40
CA ALA A 47 -29.04 -0.28 -9.42
C ALA A 47 -29.59 -0.70 -8.04
N GLY A 48 -29.45 -1.98 -7.72
CA GLY A 48 -29.78 -2.55 -6.43
C GLY A 48 -28.50 -3.02 -5.76
N SER A 49 -28.36 -2.74 -4.48
CA SER A 49 -27.30 -3.21 -3.58
C SER A 49 -27.01 -4.70 -3.80
N GLY A 50 -26.08 -4.98 -4.70
CA GLY A 50 -25.77 -6.35 -5.11
C GLY A 50 -24.87 -7.03 -4.08
N LYS A 51 -25.45 -7.92 -3.29
CA LYS A 51 -24.63 -8.92 -2.57
C LYS A 51 -23.94 -9.76 -3.64
N THR A 52 -22.61 -9.66 -3.71
CA THR A 52 -21.82 -10.53 -4.58
C THR A 52 -22.05 -11.98 -4.18
N THR A 53 -22.65 -12.76 -5.06
CA THR A 53 -22.84 -14.20 -4.84
C THR A 53 -21.49 -14.90 -5.05
N ILE A 54 -21.13 -15.80 -4.16
CA ILE A 54 -19.87 -16.56 -4.27
C ILE A 54 -19.81 -17.22 -5.66
N GLY A 55 -18.73 -16.96 -6.41
CA GLY A 55 -18.51 -17.50 -7.75
C GLY A 55 -18.96 -16.60 -8.91
N GLN A 56 -19.50 -15.41 -8.66
CA GLN A 56 -19.77 -14.42 -9.70
C GLN A 56 -18.69 -13.34 -9.70
N THR A 57 -18.24 -12.95 -10.89
CA THR A 57 -17.34 -11.79 -11.04
C THR A 57 -18.07 -10.54 -10.59
N PRO A 58 -17.53 -9.75 -9.65
CA PRO A 58 -18.15 -8.50 -9.23
C PRO A 58 -18.26 -7.52 -10.40
N ALA A 59 -19.35 -6.76 -10.49
CA ALA A 59 -19.55 -5.78 -11.55
C ALA A 59 -18.43 -4.71 -11.61
N TRP A 60 -17.88 -4.35 -10.47
CA TRP A 60 -16.78 -3.38 -10.37
C TRP A 60 -15.43 -3.90 -10.89
N LEU A 61 -15.27 -5.21 -11.07
CA LEU A 61 -14.02 -5.77 -11.62
C LEU A 61 -13.98 -5.65 -13.14
N GLY A 62 -15.14 -5.68 -13.81
CA GLY A 62 -15.19 -5.65 -15.27
C GLY A 62 -14.58 -6.89 -15.93
N ASP A 63 -14.35 -6.77 -17.23
CA ASP A 63 -13.65 -7.80 -18.02
C ASP A 63 -12.15 -7.51 -18.06
N ALA A 64 -11.35 -8.57 -18.14
CA ALA A 64 -9.90 -8.41 -18.29
C ALA A 64 -9.58 -7.69 -19.61
N PRO A 65 -8.74 -6.65 -19.59
CA PRO A 65 -8.40 -5.91 -20.80
C PRO A 65 -7.71 -6.83 -21.81
N GLN A 66 -8.16 -6.78 -23.06
CA GLN A 66 -7.56 -7.48 -24.19
C GLN A 66 -6.55 -6.53 -24.81
N ILE A 67 -5.27 -6.79 -24.62
CA ILE A 67 -4.15 -5.98 -25.13
C ILE A 67 -3.28 -6.90 -25.95
N GLU A 68 -3.18 -6.63 -27.24
CA GLU A 68 -2.34 -7.37 -28.15
C GLU A 68 -0.90 -6.85 -28.09
N GLU A 69 0.07 -7.68 -28.49
CA GLU A 69 1.48 -7.27 -28.49
C GLU A 69 1.74 -6.08 -29.45
N SER A 70 0.95 -5.97 -30.52
CA SER A 70 0.97 -4.83 -31.45
C SER A 70 0.51 -3.50 -30.84
N ASP A 71 -0.20 -3.55 -29.72
CA ASP A 71 -0.70 -2.35 -29.05
C ASP A 71 0.35 -1.76 -28.09
N ILE A 72 1.43 -2.50 -27.82
CA ILE A 72 2.53 -2.08 -26.97
C ILE A 72 3.46 -1.15 -27.77
N VAL A 73 3.49 0.12 -27.39
CA VAL A 73 4.32 1.13 -28.06
C VAL A 73 5.75 1.19 -27.50
N ASN A 74 5.97 0.72 -26.28
CA ASN A 74 7.29 0.70 -25.65
C ASN A 74 7.39 -0.45 -24.64
N THR A 75 8.61 -0.96 -24.45
CA THR A 75 8.93 -1.97 -23.44
C THR A 75 10.12 -1.51 -22.61
N MET A 76 9.96 -1.54 -21.29
CA MET A 76 11.01 -1.27 -20.31
C MET A 76 11.36 -2.58 -19.58
N GLU A 77 12.58 -2.68 -19.09
CA GLU A 77 13.03 -3.82 -18.28
C GLU A 77 13.69 -3.32 -17.01
N THR A 78 13.41 -3.98 -15.88
CA THR A 78 13.97 -3.61 -14.56
C THR A 78 14.03 -4.84 -13.64
N GLU A 79 14.83 -4.74 -12.58
CA GLU A 79 14.85 -5.76 -11.53
C GLU A 79 13.62 -5.68 -10.62
N LEU A 80 13.18 -4.46 -10.28
CA LEU A 80 12.04 -4.19 -9.40
C LEU A 80 11.09 -3.16 -10.02
N LEU A 81 9.85 -3.56 -10.27
CA LEU A 81 8.77 -2.65 -10.59
C LEU A 81 7.99 -2.28 -9.31
N ILE A 82 7.92 -0.99 -9.01
CA ILE A 82 7.11 -0.44 -7.90
C ILE A 82 5.91 0.26 -8.54
N VAL A 83 4.70 -0.23 -8.26
CA VAL A 83 3.47 0.32 -8.83
C VAL A 83 2.79 1.23 -7.80
N GLY A 84 2.81 2.53 -8.06
CA GLY A 84 2.27 3.58 -7.20
C GLY A 84 3.35 4.32 -6.41
N ALA A 85 3.39 5.65 -6.50
CA ALA A 85 4.31 6.53 -5.78
C ALA A 85 3.69 7.15 -4.51
N GLY A 86 2.88 6.37 -3.79
CA GLY A 86 2.38 6.72 -2.47
C GLY A 86 3.41 6.47 -1.37
N ASN A 87 2.95 6.48 -0.09
CA ASN A 87 3.83 6.28 1.07
C ASN A 87 4.66 4.99 1.00
N ALA A 88 4.04 3.89 0.61
CA ALA A 88 4.72 2.60 0.54
C ALA A 88 5.69 2.55 -0.66
N GLY A 89 5.27 3.06 -1.82
CA GLY A 89 6.09 3.05 -3.03
C GLY A 89 7.32 3.94 -2.90
N MET A 90 7.16 5.16 -2.37
CA MET A 90 8.30 6.06 -2.19
C MET A 90 9.29 5.55 -1.13
N ALA A 91 8.79 4.94 -0.04
CA ALA A 91 9.67 4.30 0.93
C ALA A 91 10.43 3.11 0.32
N ALA A 92 9.76 2.31 -0.52
CA ALA A 92 10.40 1.20 -1.23
C ALA A 92 11.45 1.71 -2.26
N ALA A 93 11.17 2.80 -2.97
CA ALA A 93 12.08 3.40 -3.93
C ALA A 93 13.36 3.92 -3.25
N VAL A 94 13.23 4.63 -2.11
CA VAL A 94 14.38 5.08 -1.33
C VAL A 94 15.21 3.89 -0.84
N LEU A 95 14.55 2.84 -0.31
CA LEU A 95 15.25 1.65 0.14
C LEU A 95 15.94 0.91 -1.02
N ALA A 96 15.29 0.82 -2.19
CA ALA A 96 15.88 0.24 -3.38
C ALA A 96 17.12 1.02 -3.84
N THR A 97 17.06 2.36 -3.77
CA THR A 97 18.21 3.24 -4.04
C THR A 97 19.36 2.96 -3.07
N ASP A 98 19.10 2.89 -1.76
CA ASP A 98 20.10 2.59 -0.73
C ASP A 98 20.78 1.22 -0.95
N LEU A 99 20.05 0.27 -1.52
CA LEU A 99 20.52 -1.08 -1.79
C LEU A 99 21.16 -1.27 -3.17
N GLY A 100 21.11 -0.26 -4.03
CA GLY A 100 21.62 -0.31 -5.40
C GLY A 100 20.84 -1.28 -6.28
N ILE A 101 19.54 -1.46 -6.03
CA ILE A 101 18.64 -2.27 -6.86
C ILE A 101 18.17 -1.40 -8.02
N ASP A 102 18.20 -1.95 -9.25
CA ASP A 102 17.57 -1.31 -10.41
C ASP A 102 16.05 -1.37 -10.30
N PHE A 103 15.37 -0.23 -10.44
CA PHE A 103 13.92 -0.17 -10.30
C PHE A 103 13.26 0.86 -11.20
N VAL A 104 11.97 0.64 -11.44
CA VAL A 104 11.04 1.60 -12.04
C VAL A 104 9.93 1.87 -11.03
N VAL A 105 9.65 3.14 -10.74
CA VAL A 105 8.44 3.55 -10.02
C VAL A 105 7.43 4.05 -11.03
N ALA A 106 6.32 3.36 -11.19
CA ALA A 106 5.24 3.72 -12.10
C ALA A 106 4.09 4.36 -11.31
N GLU A 107 3.73 5.61 -11.62
CA GLU A 107 2.67 6.37 -10.95
C GLU A 107 1.69 6.91 -11.99
N LYS A 108 0.39 6.71 -11.76
CA LYS A 108 -0.66 7.17 -12.68
C LYS A 108 -0.87 8.68 -12.66
N ALA A 109 -0.68 9.31 -11.50
CA ALA A 109 -0.80 10.75 -11.32
C ALA A 109 0.40 11.50 -11.90
N GLY A 110 0.35 12.82 -11.85
CA GLY A 110 1.45 13.70 -12.26
C GLY A 110 2.37 14.14 -11.11
N ALA A 111 2.23 13.54 -9.93
CA ALA A 111 3.04 13.83 -8.76
C ALA A 111 3.01 12.65 -7.80
N VAL A 112 3.99 12.57 -6.90
CA VAL A 112 3.99 11.61 -5.80
C VAL A 112 2.76 11.79 -4.90
N GLY A 113 2.30 10.71 -4.32
CA GLY A 113 1.12 10.73 -3.45
C GLY A 113 1.29 11.67 -2.26
N ALA A 114 0.29 12.52 -2.02
CA ALA A 114 0.30 13.43 -0.89
C ALA A 114 0.42 12.69 0.44
N THR A 115 1.21 13.21 1.34
CA THR A 115 1.39 12.64 2.67
C THR A 115 1.20 13.67 3.75
N ARG A 116 1.03 13.22 4.99
CA ARG A 116 0.99 14.08 6.18
C ARG A 116 2.39 14.24 6.75
N ASN A 117 2.59 15.29 7.54
CA ASN A 117 3.84 15.51 8.27
C ASN A 117 3.93 14.66 9.55
N TRP A 118 3.19 13.58 9.64
CA TRP A 118 3.20 12.68 10.78
C TRP A 118 2.91 11.24 10.36
N TYR A 119 3.33 10.31 11.19
CA TYR A 119 3.04 8.87 11.08
C TYR A 119 3.00 8.25 12.47
N GLY A 120 2.59 6.99 12.57
CA GLY A 120 2.59 6.23 13.81
C GLY A 120 3.81 5.32 13.89
N ALA A 121 4.51 5.36 15.03
CA ALA A 121 5.56 4.42 15.39
C ALA A 121 5.45 4.04 16.86
N VAL A 122 5.84 2.81 17.20
CA VAL A 122 5.77 2.29 18.57
C VAL A 122 7.15 2.01 19.12
N ASN A 123 7.33 2.28 20.41
CA ASN A 123 8.57 1.97 21.15
C ASN A 123 9.84 2.55 20.52
N ILE A 124 9.71 3.72 19.90
CA ILE A 124 10.83 4.53 19.45
C ILE A 124 11.59 5.09 20.66
N PRO A 125 12.87 5.50 20.51
CA PRO A 125 13.64 6.06 21.61
C PRO A 125 12.93 7.22 22.33
N GLU A 126 12.21 8.07 21.61
CA GLU A 126 11.44 9.19 22.12
C GLU A 126 10.28 8.75 23.04
N CYS A 127 9.71 7.54 22.82
CA CYS A 127 8.74 6.96 23.73
C CYS A 127 9.36 6.65 25.10
N ALA A 128 10.54 6.07 25.11
CA ALA A 128 11.24 5.75 26.34
C ALA A 128 11.66 7.01 27.11
N GLU A 129 12.16 8.03 26.39
CA GLU A 129 12.52 9.34 26.95
C GLU A 129 11.31 10.04 27.60
N ALA A 130 10.12 9.90 27.00
CA ALA A 130 8.88 10.42 27.52
C ALA A 130 8.24 9.54 28.61
N GLY A 131 8.81 8.36 28.92
CA GLY A 131 8.22 7.38 29.83
C GLY A 131 6.88 6.81 29.34
N LYS A 132 6.74 6.66 28.02
CA LYS A 132 5.51 6.26 27.32
C LYS A 132 5.70 4.97 26.50
N GLU A 133 6.32 3.96 27.11
CA GLU A 133 6.42 2.66 26.46
C GLU A 133 5.05 2.06 26.12
N VAL A 134 4.95 1.48 24.95
CA VAL A 134 3.71 0.90 24.42
C VAL A 134 3.69 -0.61 24.67
N ASP A 135 2.68 -1.08 25.37
CA ASP A 135 2.38 -2.52 25.44
C ASP A 135 1.86 -3.01 24.07
N THR A 136 2.76 -3.56 23.27
CA THR A 136 2.46 -4.00 21.90
C THR A 136 1.47 -5.16 21.87
N VAL A 137 1.43 -6.03 22.88
CA VAL A 137 0.46 -7.12 22.97
C VAL A 137 -0.94 -6.56 23.19
N LYS A 138 -1.07 -5.63 24.11
CA LYS A 138 -2.33 -4.96 24.39
C LYS A 138 -2.80 -4.15 23.19
N LEU A 139 -1.89 -3.39 22.56
CA LEU A 139 -2.20 -2.61 21.35
C LEU A 139 -2.65 -3.51 20.19
N ASN A 140 -1.98 -4.64 19.97
CA ASN A 140 -2.36 -5.61 18.94
C ASN A 140 -3.79 -6.13 19.17
N ASN A 141 -4.15 -6.46 20.40
CA ASN A 141 -5.50 -6.92 20.74
C ASN A 141 -6.56 -5.83 20.53
N VAL A 142 -6.24 -4.59 20.88
CA VAL A 142 -7.13 -3.43 20.67
C VAL A 142 -7.36 -3.20 19.18
N LEU A 143 -6.30 -3.21 18.36
CA LEU A 143 -6.41 -3.03 16.91
C LEU A 143 -7.23 -4.15 16.29
N ARG A 144 -7.05 -5.40 16.73
CA ARG A 144 -7.87 -6.53 16.27
C ARG A 144 -9.36 -6.30 16.55
N GLN A 145 -9.70 -5.80 17.74
CA GLN A 145 -11.08 -5.49 18.10
C GLN A 145 -11.62 -4.31 17.28
N ALA A 146 -10.84 -3.23 17.16
CA ALA A 146 -11.22 -2.03 16.41
C ALA A 146 -11.52 -2.34 14.93
N PHE A 147 -10.77 -3.26 14.35
CA PHE A 147 -10.98 -3.69 12.96
C PHE A 147 -12.02 -4.83 12.81
N GLY A 148 -12.71 -5.19 13.89
CA GLY A 148 -13.73 -6.23 13.86
C GLY A 148 -13.19 -7.62 13.52
N GLY A 149 -11.91 -7.87 13.75
CA GLY A 149 -11.25 -9.13 13.44
C GLY A 149 -11.06 -9.42 11.94
N LYS A 150 -11.29 -8.45 11.07
CA LYS A 150 -11.20 -8.63 9.61
C LYS A 150 -9.80 -8.42 9.04
N ASN A 151 -8.90 -7.82 9.81
CA ASN A 151 -7.54 -7.53 9.38
C ASN A 151 -6.62 -8.75 9.56
N ASP A 152 -5.66 -8.88 8.67
CA ASP A 152 -4.54 -9.78 8.88
C ASP A 152 -3.59 -9.18 9.94
N MET A 153 -3.69 -9.71 11.16
CA MET A 153 -2.89 -9.22 12.28
C MET A 153 -1.40 -9.50 12.14
N ARG A 154 -0.98 -10.33 11.19
CA ARG A 154 0.45 -10.51 10.86
C ARG A 154 1.04 -9.22 10.27
N VAL A 155 0.26 -8.50 9.43
CA VAL A 155 0.66 -7.20 8.89
C VAL A 155 0.77 -6.15 10.00
N VAL A 156 -0.20 -6.12 10.92
CA VAL A 156 -0.15 -5.23 12.09
C VAL A 156 1.07 -5.55 12.96
N LYS A 157 1.39 -6.83 13.12
CA LYS A 157 2.57 -7.25 13.90
C LYS A 157 3.88 -6.77 13.29
N VAL A 158 4.02 -6.78 11.97
CA VAL A 158 5.21 -6.21 11.30
C VAL A 158 5.39 -4.75 11.69
N TRP A 159 4.32 -3.95 11.63
CA TRP A 159 4.38 -2.55 12.08
C TRP A 159 4.75 -2.42 13.56
N LEU A 160 4.19 -3.25 14.45
CA LEU A 160 4.50 -3.21 15.88
C LEU A 160 5.97 -3.56 16.18
N ASP A 161 6.54 -4.50 15.43
CA ASP A 161 7.90 -5.00 15.65
C ASP A 161 8.96 -4.10 15.00
N GLU A 162 8.67 -3.57 13.79
CA GLU A 162 9.68 -2.94 12.92
C GLU A 162 9.56 -1.40 12.86
N SER A 163 8.54 -0.82 13.49
CA SER A 163 8.33 0.62 13.34
C SER A 163 9.42 1.48 13.97
N ALA A 164 10.11 1.00 15.01
CA ALA A 164 11.21 1.71 15.63
C ALA A 164 12.42 1.82 14.70
N ASP A 165 12.78 0.71 14.02
CA ASP A 165 13.89 0.69 13.06
C ASP A 165 13.54 1.51 11.81
N THR A 166 12.30 1.38 11.32
CA THR A 166 11.79 2.21 10.23
C THR A 166 11.81 3.70 10.60
N HIS A 167 11.42 4.04 11.82
CA HIS A 167 11.50 5.41 12.33
C HIS A 167 12.93 5.94 12.32
N ALA A 168 13.90 5.17 12.82
CA ALA A 168 15.30 5.58 12.87
C ALA A 168 15.85 5.87 11.45
N TRP A 169 15.52 5.02 10.49
CA TRP A 169 15.90 5.18 9.08
C TRP A 169 15.26 6.43 8.47
N VAL A 170 13.95 6.63 8.62
CA VAL A 170 13.26 7.82 8.08
C VAL A 170 13.75 9.09 8.76
N LYS A 171 13.97 9.07 10.08
CA LYS A 171 14.50 10.20 10.86
C LYS A 171 15.86 10.66 10.33
N GLN A 172 16.73 9.72 9.98
CA GLN A 172 18.04 10.05 9.40
C GLN A 172 17.88 10.82 8.09
N ILE A 173 17.09 10.29 7.16
CA ILE A 173 16.84 10.94 5.86
C ILE A 173 16.24 12.35 6.05
N MET A 174 15.19 12.45 6.87
CA MET A 174 14.54 13.74 7.13
C MET A 174 15.48 14.75 7.78
N SER A 175 16.39 14.30 8.66
CA SER A 175 17.40 15.15 9.29
C SER A 175 18.39 15.72 8.28
N ASP A 176 18.79 14.95 7.26
CA ASP A 176 19.69 15.38 6.19
C ASP A 176 19.06 16.48 5.33
N TYR A 177 17.72 16.52 5.26
CA TYR A 177 16.96 17.61 4.62
C TYR A 177 16.65 18.80 5.53
N GLY A 178 17.16 18.82 6.75
CA GLY A 178 16.91 19.93 7.68
C GLY A 178 15.60 19.80 8.48
N TYR A 179 15.04 18.60 8.58
CA TYR A 179 13.86 18.35 9.41
C TYR A 179 14.24 17.78 10.76
N GLU A 180 13.50 18.16 11.78
CA GLU A 180 13.50 17.52 13.07
C GLU A 180 12.27 16.64 13.25
N VAL A 181 12.44 15.61 14.06
CA VAL A 181 11.37 14.69 14.41
C VAL A 181 10.97 14.94 15.85
N SER A 182 9.69 15.15 16.11
CA SER A 182 9.13 15.28 17.44
C SER A 182 8.10 14.17 17.71
N PHE A 183 8.17 13.59 18.89
CA PHE A 183 7.18 12.64 19.38
C PHE A 183 6.09 13.38 20.17
N ASP A 184 4.83 13.14 19.80
CA ASP A 184 3.70 13.72 20.53
C ASP A 184 3.23 12.74 21.61
N SER A 185 3.72 12.96 22.84
CA SER A 185 3.44 12.08 23.97
C SER A 185 1.99 12.12 24.45
N ASP A 186 1.21 13.11 23.99
CA ASP A 186 -0.17 13.33 24.41
C ASP A 186 -1.18 12.85 23.36
N GLN A 187 -0.70 12.49 22.17
CA GLN A 187 -1.52 12.03 21.06
C GLN A 187 -1.57 10.50 20.99
N GLY A 188 -2.72 9.94 21.37
CA GLY A 188 -2.98 8.52 21.15
C GLY A 188 -3.51 8.18 19.73
N LEU A 189 -3.94 6.94 19.54
CA LEU A 189 -4.52 6.41 18.29
C LEU A 189 -5.87 7.05 17.92
N GLY A 190 -5.88 8.33 17.72
CA GLY A 190 -7.03 9.04 17.19
C GLY A 190 -7.83 9.81 18.22
N HIS A 191 -7.98 11.07 17.91
CA HIS A 191 -8.96 11.92 18.52
C HIS A 191 -10.36 11.50 18.09
N GLY A 192 -11.06 10.88 18.99
CA GLY A 192 -12.51 10.75 18.89
C GLY A 192 -13.01 9.63 17.99
N GLY A 193 -13.56 8.62 18.58
CA GLY A 193 -14.51 7.75 17.96
C GLY A 193 -14.22 6.26 17.97
N VAL A 194 -13.11 5.84 18.55
CA VAL A 194 -12.96 4.43 18.89
C VAL A 194 -13.44 4.26 20.31
N GLY A 195 -14.37 3.37 20.51
CA GLY A 195 -15.19 3.21 21.70
C GLY A 195 -14.44 3.31 23.03
N ILE A 196 -15.19 3.74 24.01
CA ILE A 196 -14.88 3.91 25.40
C ILE A 196 -14.10 2.68 25.92
N ASP A 197 -13.05 2.91 26.69
CA ASP A 197 -12.16 1.90 27.30
C ASP A 197 -11.13 1.20 26.40
N MET A 198 -10.78 1.76 25.25
CA MET A 198 -9.68 1.23 24.45
C MET A 198 -8.33 1.77 24.94
N TYR A 199 -7.33 0.88 24.93
CA TYR A 199 -5.95 1.27 25.13
C TYR A 199 -5.46 2.06 23.90
N VAL A 200 -5.20 3.35 24.07
CA VAL A 200 -4.81 4.28 23.00
C VAL A 200 -3.49 4.93 23.39
N PRO A 201 -2.36 4.24 23.20
CA PRO A 201 -1.06 4.80 23.55
C PRO A 201 -0.65 5.90 22.58
N PRO A 202 0.21 6.84 23.01
CA PRO A 202 0.81 7.81 22.12
C PRO A 202 1.76 7.10 21.14
N ILE A 203 1.56 7.34 19.86
CA ILE A 203 2.35 6.76 18.78
C ILE A 203 2.67 7.76 17.67
N GLN A 204 2.24 9.02 17.82
CA GLN A 204 2.36 10.00 16.78
C GLN A 204 3.75 10.63 16.76
N VAL A 205 4.36 10.57 15.58
CA VAL A 205 5.63 11.21 15.25
C VAL A 205 5.38 12.29 14.21
N ASN A 206 5.87 13.50 14.44
CA ASN A 206 5.72 14.64 13.54
C ASN A 206 7.07 15.02 12.95
N TYR A 207 7.06 15.57 11.73
CA TYR A 207 8.20 16.19 11.06
C TYR A 207 7.98 17.68 10.95
N ASN A 208 8.96 18.45 11.40
CA ASN A 208 8.96 19.91 11.31
C ASN A 208 10.27 20.38 10.68
N ALA A 209 10.17 21.30 9.72
CA ALA A 209 11.37 21.94 9.21
C ALA A 209 12.02 22.74 10.33
N ARG A 210 13.34 22.56 10.53
CA ARG A 210 14.14 23.37 11.45
C ARG A 210 14.28 24.80 10.94
N GLU A 211 14.68 25.73 11.79
CA GLU A 211 14.95 27.12 11.40
C GLU A 211 16.06 27.23 10.33
N ASP A 212 17.01 26.29 10.32
CA ASP A 212 18.11 26.21 9.37
C ASP A 212 17.79 25.35 8.14
N CYS A 213 16.56 24.85 8.01
CA CYS A 213 16.14 24.07 6.85
C CYS A 213 16.23 24.92 5.57
N PRO A 214 16.89 24.41 4.50
CA PRO A 214 16.91 25.11 3.22
C PRO A 214 15.50 25.43 2.70
N GLU A 215 15.32 26.63 2.14
CA GLU A 215 13.99 27.13 1.75
C GLU A 215 13.32 26.21 0.73
N GLU A 216 14.08 25.61 -0.17
CA GLU A 216 13.59 24.67 -1.18
C GLU A 216 12.96 23.41 -0.57
N TYR A 217 13.37 22.99 0.62
CA TYR A 217 12.85 21.80 1.30
C TYR A 217 11.81 22.10 2.36
N ALA A 218 11.84 23.31 2.95
CA ALA A 218 11.05 23.65 4.15
C ALA A 218 9.53 23.47 3.99
N LYS A 219 9.01 23.43 2.75
CA LYS A 219 7.59 23.25 2.44
C LYS A 219 7.25 21.87 1.91
N LEU A 220 8.26 21.05 1.60
CA LEU A 220 8.04 19.73 1.01
C LEU A 220 7.52 18.74 2.06
N LYS A 221 6.73 17.82 1.60
CA LYS A 221 6.26 16.69 2.39
C LYS A 221 7.21 15.51 2.22
N ARG A 222 7.13 14.53 3.10
CA ARG A 222 8.04 13.38 3.11
C ARG A 222 8.18 12.70 1.75
N ASN A 223 7.09 12.45 1.02
CA ASN A 223 7.18 11.78 -0.27
C ASN A 223 7.87 12.64 -1.33
N GLU A 224 7.70 13.96 -1.28
CA GLU A 224 8.42 14.90 -2.16
C GLU A 224 9.92 14.94 -1.82
N LEU A 225 10.28 14.85 -0.53
CA LEU A 225 11.68 14.73 -0.10
C LEU A 225 12.26 13.36 -0.51
N PHE A 226 11.48 12.30 -0.47
CA PHE A 226 11.88 10.97 -0.94
C PHE A 226 12.08 10.95 -2.47
N GLU A 227 11.25 11.67 -3.21
CA GLU A 227 11.44 11.86 -4.65
C GLU A 227 12.74 12.61 -4.94
N ASP A 228 12.99 13.72 -4.26
CA ASP A 228 14.26 14.44 -4.39
C ASP A 228 15.46 13.55 -4.02
N TYR A 229 15.31 12.70 -2.99
CA TYR A 229 16.34 11.75 -2.59
C TYR A 229 16.72 10.79 -3.71
N ILE A 230 15.74 10.13 -4.33
CA ILE A 230 16.01 9.19 -5.43
C ILE A 230 16.50 9.91 -6.68
N ASN A 231 15.99 11.11 -6.98
CA ASN A 231 16.42 11.94 -8.12
C ASN A 231 17.91 12.30 -8.02
N LYS A 232 18.39 12.66 -6.83
CA LYS A 232 19.82 12.93 -6.57
C LYS A 232 20.73 11.73 -6.82
N GLN A 233 20.17 10.52 -6.78
CA GLN A 233 20.88 9.27 -7.07
C GLN A 233 20.69 8.78 -8.51
N GLY A 234 20.00 9.57 -9.36
CA GLY A 234 19.81 9.30 -10.77
C GLY A 234 18.60 8.44 -11.11
N HIS A 235 17.67 8.30 -10.17
CA HIS A 235 16.38 7.62 -10.39
C HIS A 235 15.25 8.65 -10.52
N GLU A 236 14.19 8.28 -11.22
CA GLU A 236 13.02 9.16 -11.41
C GLU A 236 11.72 8.36 -11.25
N VAL A 237 10.66 9.06 -10.81
CA VAL A 237 9.31 8.52 -10.83
C VAL A 237 8.74 8.65 -12.24
N THR A 238 8.25 7.56 -12.80
CA THR A 238 7.62 7.54 -14.12
C THR A 238 6.13 7.85 -13.96
N TYR A 239 5.74 9.06 -14.35
CA TYR A 239 4.38 9.57 -14.22
C TYR A 239 3.49 9.29 -15.42
N GLY A 240 2.17 9.28 -15.20
CA GLY A 240 1.17 9.03 -16.24
C GLY A 240 1.08 7.57 -16.65
N PHE A 241 1.52 6.66 -15.80
CA PHE A 241 1.49 5.22 -16.00
C PHE A 241 0.32 4.61 -15.21
N ASP A 242 -0.84 4.47 -15.86
CA ASP A 242 -2.01 3.83 -15.24
C ASP A 242 -1.96 2.31 -15.44
N LEU A 243 -1.92 1.56 -14.35
CA LEU A 243 -1.83 0.09 -14.40
C LEU A 243 -3.12 -0.49 -14.96
N VAL A 244 -3.02 -1.26 -16.04
CA VAL A 244 -4.16 -1.95 -16.65
C VAL A 244 -4.08 -3.47 -16.58
N LYS A 245 -2.87 -4.05 -16.51
CA LYS A 245 -2.73 -5.50 -16.51
C LYS A 245 -1.41 -5.93 -15.89
N LEU A 246 -1.42 -6.94 -15.02
CA LEU A 246 -0.21 -7.68 -14.65
C LEU A 246 0.09 -8.71 -15.72
N THR A 247 1.37 -8.87 -16.09
CA THR A 247 1.82 -9.94 -16.99
C THR A 247 2.32 -11.12 -16.18
N THR A 248 2.05 -12.33 -16.67
CA THR A 248 2.45 -13.58 -16.03
C THR A 248 3.09 -14.52 -17.02
N ASP A 249 3.94 -15.39 -16.52
CA ASP A 249 4.45 -16.55 -17.28
C ASP A 249 3.43 -17.70 -17.30
N ASP A 250 3.79 -18.80 -17.97
CA ASP A 250 2.95 -20.01 -18.09
C ASP A 250 2.70 -20.71 -16.74
N ALA A 251 3.54 -20.44 -15.73
CA ALA A 251 3.37 -20.94 -14.37
C ALA A 251 2.51 -20.02 -13.50
N GLY A 252 2.08 -18.87 -14.01
CA GLY A 252 1.31 -17.85 -13.32
C GLY A 252 2.12 -16.92 -12.44
N ALA A 253 3.45 -16.92 -12.53
CA ALA A 253 4.29 -15.97 -11.83
C ALA A 253 4.25 -14.60 -12.53
N VAL A 254 4.14 -13.52 -11.73
CA VAL A 254 4.13 -12.16 -12.26
C VAL A 254 5.50 -11.83 -12.85
N THR A 255 5.51 -11.35 -14.10
CA THR A 255 6.70 -10.99 -14.88
C THR A 255 6.78 -9.50 -15.20
N GLY A 256 5.84 -8.70 -14.70
CA GLY A 256 5.76 -7.27 -14.93
C GLY A 256 4.32 -6.77 -15.03
N ALA A 257 4.15 -5.64 -15.72
CA ALA A 257 2.83 -5.02 -15.88
C ALA A 257 2.73 -4.21 -17.17
N ILE A 258 1.51 -4.03 -17.66
CA ILE A 258 1.17 -3.14 -18.77
C ILE A 258 0.46 -1.92 -18.20
N PHE A 259 0.86 -0.75 -18.68
CA PHE A 259 0.33 0.54 -18.28
C PHE A 259 -0.29 1.25 -19.49
N ASP A 260 -1.44 1.88 -19.27
CA ASP A 260 -2.00 2.86 -20.21
C ASP A 260 -1.30 4.21 -19.98
N THR A 261 -0.81 4.79 -21.05
CA THR A 261 -0.14 6.10 -21.04
C THR A 261 -0.70 6.98 -22.16
N LYS A 262 -0.36 8.26 -22.14
CA LYS A 262 -0.78 9.19 -23.21
C LYS A 262 -0.30 8.78 -24.61
N GLU A 263 0.74 7.97 -24.69
CA GLU A 263 1.39 7.55 -25.92
C GLU A 263 0.91 6.17 -26.39
N GLY A 264 0.16 5.44 -25.55
CA GLY A 264 -0.28 4.07 -25.78
C GLY A 264 0.17 3.14 -24.65
N TYR A 265 0.04 1.84 -24.86
CA TYR A 265 0.41 0.87 -23.83
C TYR A 265 1.92 0.68 -23.73
N VAL A 266 2.41 0.71 -22.49
CA VAL A 266 3.82 0.44 -22.15
C VAL A 266 3.90 -0.82 -21.32
N HIS A 267 4.75 -1.76 -21.71
CA HIS A 267 5.04 -2.98 -20.96
C HIS A 267 6.30 -2.80 -20.12
N VAL A 268 6.19 -2.83 -18.80
CA VAL A 268 7.34 -2.89 -17.91
C VAL A 268 7.55 -4.33 -17.47
N LYS A 269 8.58 -4.98 -18.02
CA LYS A 269 9.02 -6.32 -17.60
C LYS A 269 9.86 -6.19 -16.35
N ALA A 270 9.58 -6.99 -15.34
CA ALA A 270 10.27 -6.93 -14.07
C ALA A 270 10.49 -8.32 -13.47
N ARG A 271 11.63 -8.49 -12.84
CA ARG A 271 11.92 -9.70 -12.07
C ARG A 271 11.03 -9.82 -10.84
N ASN A 272 10.73 -8.68 -10.22
CA ASN A 272 9.84 -8.57 -9.07
C ASN A 272 8.91 -7.38 -9.26
N THR A 273 7.66 -7.52 -8.80
CA THR A 273 6.67 -6.44 -8.84
C THR A 273 6.14 -6.19 -7.43
N LEU A 274 6.24 -4.95 -6.98
CA LEU A 274 5.72 -4.50 -5.69
C LEU A 274 4.48 -3.63 -5.93
N MET A 275 3.32 -4.12 -5.50
CA MET A 275 2.05 -3.41 -5.60
C MET A 275 1.89 -2.46 -4.41
N THR A 276 1.96 -1.16 -4.66
CA THR A 276 1.81 -0.09 -3.66
C THR A 276 0.69 0.89 -4.04
N THR A 277 -0.32 0.37 -4.74
CA THR A 277 -1.44 1.11 -5.35
C THR A 277 -2.45 1.68 -4.34
N GLY A 278 -2.25 1.43 -3.05
CA GLY A 278 -3.15 1.92 -2.00
C GLY A 278 -4.39 1.08 -1.82
N GLY A 279 -5.47 1.72 -1.35
CA GLY A 279 -6.73 1.05 -1.04
C GLY A 279 -7.86 1.48 -1.99
N TYR A 280 -8.97 0.77 -1.92
CA TYR A 280 -10.15 0.95 -2.78
C TYR A 280 -11.17 1.96 -2.22
N ALA A 281 -10.81 2.80 -1.25
CA ALA A 281 -11.76 3.71 -0.60
C ALA A 281 -12.35 4.77 -1.55
N ALA A 282 -11.71 5.05 -2.68
CA ALA A 282 -12.21 5.95 -3.70
C ALA A 282 -13.12 5.26 -4.73
N ASN A 283 -13.10 3.93 -4.80
CA ASN A 283 -13.98 3.18 -5.68
C ASN A 283 -15.30 2.88 -4.95
N ALA A 284 -16.38 3.63 -5.30
CA ALA A 284 -17.67 3.53 -4.63
C ALA A 284 -18.31 2.14 -4.79
N GLU A 285 -18.15 1.49 -5.93
CA GLU A 285 -18.73 0.17 -6.20
C GLU A 285 -17.99 -0.92 -5.43
N MET A 286 -16.66 -0.87 -5.37
CA MET A 286 -15.89 -1.77 -4.51
C MET A 286 -16.22 -1.57 -3.03
N LEU A 287 -16.37 -0.31 -2.61
CA LEU A 287 -16.69 0.01 -1.22
C LEU A 287 -18.07 -0.53 -0.84
N ASP A 288 -19.07 -0.37 -1.70
CA ASP A 288 -20.43 -0.91 -1.49
C ASP A 288 -20.43 -2.44 -1.45
N SER A 289 -19.69 -3.06 -2.35
CA SER A 289 -19.60 -4.53 -2.46
C SER A 289 -18.80 -5.16 -1.30
N LEU A 290 -17.65 -4.60 -0.96
CA LEU A 290 -16.70 -5.20 -0.01
C LEU A 290 -16.86 -4.69 1.42
N ASN A 291 -17.40 -3.49 1.60
CA ASN A 291 -17.61 -2.86 2.90
C ASN A 291 -18.95 -2.09 2.96
N PRO A 292 -20.10 -2.78 2.84
CA PRO A 292 -21.41 -2.13 2.76
C PRO A 292 -21.76 -1.30 3.99
N MET A 293 -21.13 -1.54 5.14
CA MET A 293 -21.32 -0.71 6.33
C MET A 293 -20.68 0.69 6.19
N SER A 294 -19.66 0.84 5.38
CA SER A 294 -19.04 2.14 5.10
C SER A 294 -19.80 2.90 4.01
N SER A 295 -20.38 2.22 3.03
CA SER A 295 -21.18 2.82 1.96
C SER A 295 -22.52 3.38 2.45
N ALA A 296 -23.07 2.82 3.54
CA ALA A 296 -24.30 3.32 4.15
C ALA A 296 -24.16 4.67 4.87
N LYS A 297 -22.93 5.19 5.02
CA LYS A 297 -22.70 6.51 5.61
C LYS A 297 -22.79 7.57 4.51
N PRO A 298 -23.45 8.73 4.76
CA PRO A 298 -23.46 9.82 3.78
C PRO A 298 -22.01 10.22 3.46
N ALA A 299 -21.75 10.56 2.20
CA ALA A 299 -20.43 10.89 1.67
C ALA A 299 -19.67 11.99 2.46
N SER A 300 -20.39 12.80 3.24
CA SER A 300 -19.81 13.78 4.17
C SER A 300 -19.12 13.14 5.40
N GLN A 301 -19.32 11.85 5.65
CA GLN A 301 -18.74 11.12 6.79
C GLN A 301 -17.79 10.00 6.38
N THR A 302 -17.78 9.62 5.09
CA THR A 302 -16.73 8.77 4.55
C THR A 302 -15.48 9.62 4.39
N SER A 303 -14.51 9.36 5.22
CA SER A 303 -13.15 9.90 5.22
C SER A 303 -12.96 11.18 4.38
N ARG A 304 -12.81 12.32 5.00
CA ARG A 304 -12.40 13.59 4.35
C ARG A 304 -11.00 13.51 3.71
N TYR A 305 -10.43 12.32 3.62
CA TYR A 305 -9.08 12.06 3.18
C TYR A 305 -8.99 10.79 2.33
N THR A 306 -9.61 10.85 1.18
CA THR A 306 -9.12 10.03 0.07
C THR A 306 -8.22 10.95 -0.74
N PRO A 307 -6.89 10.76 -0.75
CA PRO A 307 -6.02 11.51 -1.64
C PRO A 307 -6.50 11.32 -3.07
N PRO A 308 -6.45 12.34 -3.95
CA PRO A 308 -6.63 12.14 -5.37
C PRO A 308 -5.64 11.05 -5.82
N GLY A 309 -6.14 10.01 -6.48
CA GLY A 309 -5.31 8.92 -6.95
C GLY A 309 -5.35 7.63 -6.13
N CYS A 310 -6.13 7.53 -5.06
CA CYS A 310 -6.40 6.26 -4.36
C CYS A 310 -7.54 5.47 -5.01
N ASP A 311 -7.69 5.53 -6.32
CA ASP A 311 -8.55 4.59 -7.02
C ASP A 311 -7.81 3.25 -7.04
N ALA A 312 -8.38 2.24 -6.42
CA ALA A 312 -7.83 0.91 -6.57
C ALA A 312 -7.74 0.61 -8.07
N ALA A 313 -6.60 0.13 -8.51
CA ALA A 313 -6.54 -0.55 -9.78
C ALA A 313 -7.55 -1.70 -9.70
N ALA A 314 -8.61 -1.62 -10.48
CA ALA A 314 -9.60 -2.67 -10.63
C ALA A 314 -8.98 -3.87 -11.33
#